data_f88b3aa9e42dc8bbe60d4136cf26bb2b
#
_entry.id   f88b3aa9e42dc8bbe60d4136cf26bb2b
#
_cell.length_a   1.000
_cell.length_b   1.000
_cell.length_c   1.000
_cell.angle_alpha   90.00
_cell.angle_beta   90.00
_cell.angle_gamma   90.00
#
_symmetry.space_group_name_H-M   'P 1'
#
loop_
_entity.id
_entity.type
_entity.pdbx_description
1 polymer ?
#
loop_
_entity_poly.entity_id
_entity_poly.type
_entity_poly.pdbx_seq_one_letter_code
_entity_poly.pdbx_strand_id
1 'polypeptide(L)'
;MIDLSIAQIADIVGGRLADITPDQAAETRVTGTVEFDSRAVTPGGLFLALPGARSDGHDFAAAAVCAGAVAVLAARPVGVPAIVVAPEPAVDSAASVLEHDTDGSGAAVLAALARLAAAVSAELVDGGLTIVGITGSSGKTSTKDLLAAVLAPLGEVVAPPGSFNNELGHPWTVLRATESTDYLVLEMSARHPGNIAELASIAPPSIAVVLNVGTAHLGEFGSREAIAATKAELPQAVPSSGVVILNVDDTAVAAMADQTAARVVRVGRTAGADVWAGPVTLDALARPRFTMHAAESQIDIALAVHGDHQVSNSLCAAAVALECGASMEQVAHALAAAGPVSKHRMQVATRGDGVTVINDAYNANPDSMQAGLKALVWMAREGGEKRRSWAILGEMAELGDDAISEHDRIGRLAVRLDVSRLIVVGTGRSMSAMHHGAVMEGSWGSESTMVANADAALALLRAELEAGDVVLVKASNAAGLGALADALVAEDVRR
;
A
#
# COMPACT_ATOMS: atom_id res chain seq x y z
N MET A 1 -20.10 2.71 -6.36
CA MET A 1 -20.77 1.39 -6.26
C MET A 1 -21.87 1.36 -7.31
N ILE A 2 -22.24 0.17 -7.82
CA ILE A 2 -23.44 0.01 -8.63
C ILE A 2 -24.70 0.45 -7.87
N ASP A 3 -25.73 0.81 -8.60
CA ASP A 3 -26.97 1.35 -8.03
C ASP A 3 -27.85 0.21 -7.44
N LEU A 4 -27.88 0.05 -6.12
CA LEU A 4 -28.64 -0.96 -5.38
C LEU A 4 -29.63 -0.30 -4.43
N SER A 5 -30.84 -0.88 -4.28
CA SER A 5 -31.78 -0.46 -3.24
C SER A 5 -31.33 -0.96 -1.85
N ILE A 6 -31.77 -0.29 -0.79
CA ILE A 6 -31.50 -0.72 0.59
C ILE A 6 -32.02 -2.15 0.82
N ALA A 7 -33.16 -2.51 0.23
CA ALA A 7 -33.72 -3.87 0.31
C ALA A 7 -32.80 -4.89 -0.36
N GLN A 8 -32.28 -4.62 -1.57
CA GLN A 8 -31.32 -5.50 -2.25
C GLN A 8 -30.04 -5.68 -1.43
N ILE A 9 -29.52 -4.59 -0.85
CA ILE A 9 -28.33 -4.69 0.01
C ILE A 9 -28.63 -5.54 1.24
N ALA A 10 -29.80 -5.36 1.88
CA ALA A 10 -30.20 -6.18 3.04
C ALA A 10 -30.27 -7.66 2.70
N ASP A 11 -30.80 -8.01 1.54
CA ASP A 11 -30.88 -9.41 1.05
C ASP A 11 -29.46 -9.98 0.80
N ILE A 12 -28.59 -9.22 0.12
CA ILE A 12 -27.20 -9.63 -0.17
C ILE A 12 -26.42 -9.90 1.12
N VAL A 13 -26.53 -8.99 2.09
CA VAL A 13 -25.77 -9.12 3.34
C VAL A 13 -26.42 -10.03 4.39
N GLY A 14 -27.65 -10.50 4.13
CA GLY A 14 -28.44 -11.26 5.11
C GLY A 14 -28.85 -10.44 6.33
N GLY A 15 -29.02 -9.12 6.14
CA GLY A 15 -29.39 -8.17 7.18
C GLY A 15 -30.90 -7.96 7.27
N ARG A 16 -31.37 -7.51 8.43
CA ARG A 16 -32.77 -7.08 8.61
C ARG A 16 -32.88 -5.54 8.55
N LEU A 17 -33.98 -5.05 8.02
CA LEU A 17 -34.28 -3.62 8.01
C LEU A 17 -34.66 -3.13 9.40
N ALA A 18 -34.21 -1.93 9.78
CA ALA A 18 -34.58 -1.21 10.99
C ALA A 18 -34.81 0.27 10.69
N ASP A 19 -35.79 0.85 11.33
CA ASP A 19 -36.18 2.27 11.21
C ASP A 19 -36.46 2.72 9.75
N ILE A 20 -36.87 1.78 8.89
CA ILE A 20 -37.30 1.98 7.50
C ILE A 20 -38.34 0.90 7.14
N THR A 21 -39.39 1.24 6.41
CA THR A 21 -40.36 0.26 5.92
C THR A 21 -39.83 -0.53 4.73
N PRO A 22 -40.34 -1.76 4.46
CA PRO A 22 -39.95 -2.53 3.28
C PRO A 22 -40.12 -1.78 1.95
N ASP A 23 -41.24 -1.04 1.82
CA ASP A 23 -41.51 -0.27 0.59
C ASP A 23 -40.52 0.88 0.43
N GLN A 24 -40.23 1.63 1.50
CA GLN A 24 -39.20 2.66 1.47
C GLN A 24 -37.81 2.08 1.15
N ALA A 25 -37.47 0.94 1.74
CA ALA A 25 -36.17 0.28 1.46
C ALA A 25 -36.04 -0.22 0.01
N ALA A 26 -37.16 -0.62 -0.60
CA ALA A 26 -37.17 -1.03 -2.00
C ALA A 26 -37.03 0.16 -2.98
N GLU A 27 -37.54 1.33 -2.61
CA GLU A 27 -37.50 2.55 -3.42
C GLU A 27 -36.20 3.36 -3.22
N THR A 28 -35.65 3.35 -2.00
CA THR A 28 -34.43 4.13 -1.68
C THR A 28 -33.19 3.42 -2.19
N ARG A 29 -32.42 4.09 -3.03
CA ARG A 29 -31.21 3.55 -3.64
C ARG A 29 -29.93 4.18 -3.06
N VAL A 30 -28.88 3.37 -2.94
CA VAL A 30 -27.54 3.83 -2.58
C VAL A 30 -26.83 4.23 -3.88
N THR A 31 -26.70 5.54 -4.09
CA THR A 31 -26.08 6.14 -5.29
C THR A 31 -24.80 6.90 -4.96
N GLY A 32 -24.53 7.10 -3.68
CA GLY A 32 -23.32 7.74 -3.17
C GLY A 32 -22.23 6.74 -2.80
N THR A 33 -21.26 7.20 -2.00
CA THR A 33 -20.13 6.38 -1.53
C THR A 33 -20.51 5.51 -0.33
N VAL A 34 -19.80 4.38 -0.20
CA VAL A 34 -19.78 3.56 1.02
C VAL A 34 -18.63 4.06 1.88
N GLU A 35 -18.92 4.52 3.11
CA GLU A 35 -17.92 5.16 3.97
C GLU A 35 -18.00 4.66 5.42
N PHE A 36 -16.84 4.54 6.06
CA PHE A 36 -16.69 4.25 7.49
C PHE A 36 -16.31 5.50 8.32
N ASP A 37 -16.04 6.64 7.66
CA ASP A 37 -15.91 7.94 8.28
C ASP A 37 -17.16 8.77 7.97
N SER A 38 -17.95 9.11 9.01
CA SER A 38 -19.20 9.86 8.84
C SER A 38 -19.02 11.24 8.19
N ARG A 39 -17.81 11.80 8.23
CA ARG A 39 -17.44 13.08 7.59
C ARG A 39 -17.18 12.97 6.10
N ALA A 40 -16.90 11.76 5.61
CA ALA A 40 -16.63 11.48 4.20
C ALA A 40 -17.86 11.01 3.43
N VAL A 41 -19.00 10.83 4.11
CA VAL A 41 -20.26 10.42 3.50
C VAL A 41 -20.71 11.45 2.47
N THR A 42 -21.10 10.95 1.30
CA THR A 42 -21.69 11.77 0.23
C THR A 42 -23.21 11.57 0.15
N PRO A 43 -23.97 12.51 -0.44
CA PRO A 43 -25.39 12.33 -0.64
C PRO A 43 -25.73 11.01 -1.36
N GLY A 44 -26.68 10.26 -0.83
CA GLY A 44 -27.03 8.93 -1.32
C GLY A 44 -26.11 7.80 -0.81
N GLY A 45 -25.18 8.07 0.10
CA GLY A 45 -24.18 7.12 0.57
C GLY A 45 -24.72 6.07 1.55
N LEU A 46 -23.91 5.02 1.78
CA LEU A 46 -24.08 4.01 2.83
C LEU A 46 -23.00 4.21 3.89
N PHE A 47 -23.38 4.35 5.16
CA PHE A 47 -22.43 4.46 6.26
C PHE A 47 -22.20 3.11 6.94
N LEU A 48 -20.94 2.76 7.24
CA LEU A 48 -20.54 1.55 7.97
C LEU A 48 -20.29 1.88 9.44
N ALA A 49 -21.12 1.36 10.34
CA ALA A 49 -20.97 1.56 11.77
C ALA A 49 -20.02 0.52 12.36
N LEU A 50 -18.74 0.89 12.51
CA LEU A 50 -17.69 0.04 13.05
C LEU A 50 -17.21 0.52 14.42
N PRO A 51 -16.96 -0.39 15.39
CA PRO A 51 -16.29 -0.03 16.63
C PRO A 51 -14.85 0.40 16.36
N GLY A 52 -14.42 1.49 16.98
CA GLY A 52 -13.07 2.01 16.84
C GLY A 52 -12.40 2.22 18.20
N ALA A 53 -11.09 2.49 18.20
CA ALA A 53 -10.27 2.64 19.41
C ALA A 53 -10.74 3.72 20.39
N ARG A 54 -11.42 4.75 19.93
CA ARG A 54 -11.82 5.91 20.73
C ARG A 54 -13.31 6.15 20.77
N SER A 55 -14.06 5.59 19.83
CA SER A 55 -15.49 5.85 19.66
C SER A 55 -16.12 4.72 18.86
N ASP A 56 -17.40 4.46 19.11
CA ASP A 56 -18.19 3.50 18.36
C ASP A 56 -18.85 4.18 17.16
N GLY A 57 -18.68 3.64 15.97
CA GLY A 57 -19.27 4.13 14.72
C GLY A 57 -20.80 4.17 14.78
N HIS A 58 -21.45 3.30 15.57
CA HIS A 58 -22.89 3.31 15.75
C HIS A 58 -23.41 4.63 16.34
N ASP A 59 -22.61 5.32 17.16
CA ASP A 59 -22.97 6.60 17.76
C ASP A 59 -23.00 7.77 16.74
N PHE A 60 -22.38 7.56 15.57
CA PHE A 60 -22.33 8.54 14.49
C PHE A 60 -23.39 8.32 13.40
N ALA A 61 -24.27 7.33 13.55
CA ALA A 61 -25.28 6.98 12.55
C ALA A 61 -26.18 8.18 12.18
N ALA A 62 -26.69 8.91 13.17
CA ALA A 62 -27.50 10.10 12.93
C ALA A 62 -26.72 11.21 12.21
N ALA A 63 -25.45 11.42 12.56
CA ALA A 63 -24.59 12.40 11.90
C ALA A 63 -24.30 12.01 10.44
N ALA A 64 -24.10 10.72 10.16
CA ALA A 64 -23.89 10.20 8.81
C ALA A 64 -25.14 10.40 7.93
N VAL A 65 -26.36 10.17 8.47
CA VAL A 65 -27.60 10.43 7.75
C VAL A 65 -27.79 11.94 7.51
N CYS A 66 -27.48 12.79 8.49
CA CYS A 66 -27.47 14.25 8.29
C CYS A 66 -26.45 14.70 7.22
N ALA A 67 -25.34 13.99 7.06
CA ALA A 67 -24.33 14.24 6.02
C ALA A 67 -24.76 13.72 4.63
N GLY A 68 -25.82 12.90 4.55
CA GLY A 68 -26.37 12.43 3.27
C GLY A 68 -26.42 10.92 3.10
N ALA A 69 -26.08 10.11 4.12
CA ALA A 69 -26.29 8.67 4.06
C ALA A 69 -27.80 8.36 3.97
N VAL A 70 -28.17 7.44 3.09
CA VAL A 70 -29.56 6.96 2.97
C VAL A 70 -29.83 5.77 3.89
N ALA A 71 -28.77 5.07 4.31
CA ALA A 71 -28.84 3.99 5.28
C ALA A 71 -27.52 3.79 6.02
N VAL A 72 -27.59 3.05 7.12
CA VAL A 72 -26.43 2.61 7.91
C VAL A 72 -26.37 1.09 7.91
N LEU A 73 -25.21 0.51 7.63
CA LEU A 73 -24.92 -0.90 7.88
C LEU A 73 -24.38 -1.02 9.31
N ALA A 74 -25.08 -1.71 10.18
CA ALA A 74 -24.84 -1.72 11.62
C ALA A 74 -25.07 -3.09 12.23
N ALA A 75 -24.51 -3.35 13.41
CA ALA A 75 -24.74 -4.58 14.15
C ALA A 75 -25.95 -4.50 15.12
N ARG A 76 -26.51 -3.32 15.31
CA ARG A 76 -27.70 -3.06 16.16
C ARG A 76 -28.55 -1.91 15.57
N PRO A 77 -29.83 -1.78 15.93
CA PRO A 77 -30.63 -0.60 15.58
C PRO A 77 -29.96 0.68 16.07
N VAL A 78 -29.97 1.72 15.24
CA VAL A 78 -29.28 3.01 15.49
C VAL A 78 -30.24 4.23 15.45
N GLY A 79 -31.55 3.99 15.40
CA GLY A 79 -32.58 5.06 15.41
C GLY A 79 -32.71 5.86 14.12
N VAL A 80 -32.08 5.39 13.04
CA VAL A 80 -32.15 5.92 11.67
C VAL A 80 -32.23 4.75 10.68
N PRO A 81 -32.63 4.95 9.42
CA PRO A 81 -32.70 3.88 8.43
C PRO A 81 -31.42 3.01 8.42
N ALA A 82 -31.55 1.73 8.71
CA ALA A 82 -30.42 0.84 8.87
C ALA A 82 -30.68 -0.58 8.33
N ILE A 83 -29.60 -1.22 7.88
CA ILE A 83 -29.50 -2.66 7.64
C ILE A 83 -28.72 -3.23 8.83
N VAL A 84 -29.38 -4.06 9.63
CA VAL A 84 -28.82 -4.60 10.85
C VAL A 84 -28.42 -6.05 10.64
N VAL A 85 -27.13 -6.33 10.79
CA VAL A 85 -26.56 -7.69 10.79
C VAL A 85 -26.31 -8.15 12.23
N ALA A 86 -26.63 -9.41 12.54
CA ALA A 86 -26.45 -9.91 13.89
C ALA A 86 -24.97 -10.06 14.22
N PRO A 87 -24.51 -9.64 15.40
CA PRO A 87 -23.14 -9.94 15.85
C PRO A 87 -22.90 -11.45 15.83
N GLU A 88 -21.77 -11.83 15.24
CA GLU A 88 -21.28 -13.23 15.32
C GLU A 88 -20.37 -13.37 16.53
N PRO A 89 -20.36 -14.58 17.19
CA PRO A 89 -19.38 -14.81 18.25
C PRO A 89 -17.99 -14.43 17.75
N ALA A 90 -17.26 -13.64 18.53
CA ALA A 90 -15.91 -13.25 18.19
C ALA A 90 -15.08 -14.50 17.88
N VAL A 91 -14.87 -14.78 16.62
CA VAL A 91 -13.80 -15.66 16.18
C VAL A 91 -12.54 -14.89 16.52
N ASP A 92 -11.52 -15.59 17.02
CA ASP A 92 -10.18 -15.02 17.30
C ASP A 92 -9.63 -14.43 16.00
N SER A 93 -10.17 -13.26 15.62
CA SER A 93 -9.82 -12.61 14.36
C SER A 93 -8.59 -11.76 14.65
N ALA A 94 -7.46 -12.19 14.15
CA ALA A 94 -6.21 -11.45 14.15
C ALA A 94 -6.26 -10.18 13.25
N ALA A 95 -7.45 -9.74 12.85
CA ALA A 95 -7.67 -8.53 12.07
C ALA A 95 -7.43 -7.30 12.95
N SER A 96 -6.44 -6.48 12.59
CA SER A 96 -6.10 -5.26 13.34
C SER A 96 -7.27 -4.24 13.41
N VAL A 97 -8.20 -4.32 12.49
CA VAL A 97 -9.42 -3.50 12.47
C VAL A 97 -10.39 -3.89 13.58
N LEU A 98 -10.31 -5.12 14.06
CA LEU A 98 -11.17 -5.69 15.09
C LEU A 98 -10.52 -5.73 16.49
N GLU A 99 -9.34 -5.15 16.68
CA GLU A 99 -8.64 -5.12 17.98
C GLU A 99 -9.51 -4.55 19.12
N HIS A 100 -10.50 -3.71 18.79
CA HIS A 100 -11.43 -3.09 19.74
C HIS A 100 -12.86 -3.65 19.66
N ASP A 101 -13.08 -4.71 18.85
CA ASP A 101 -14.38 -5.36 18.70
C ASP A 101 -14.56 -6.42 19.81
N THR A 102 -15.21 -6.03 20.90
CA THR A 102 -15.36 -6.87 22.07
C THR A 102 -16.63 -7.73 22.06
N ASP A 103 -17.59 -7.42 21.18
CA ASP A 103 -18.92 -8.04 21.13
C ASP A 103 -19.27 -8.68 19.78
N GLY A 104 -18.33 -8.68 18.81
CA GLY A 104 -18.51 -9.22 17.46
C GLY A 104 -19.31 -8.32 16.52
N SER A 105 -19.60 -7.10 16.93
CA SER A 105 -20.36 -6.14 16.09
C SER A 105 -19.55 -5.67 14.89
N GLY A 106 -18.26 -5.42 15.07
CA GLY A 106 -17.36 -5.04 13.99
C GLY A 106 -17.16 -6.18 12.99
N ALA A 107 -16.93 -7.40 13.48
CA ALA A 107 -16.80 -8.60 12.66
C ALA A 107 -18.04 -8.82 11.77
N ALA A 108 -19.25 -8.69 12.34
CA ALA A 108 -20.48 -8.83 11.57
C ALA A 108 -20.64 -7.78 10.46
N VAL A 109 -20.30 -6.52 10.74
CA VAL A 109 -20.34 -5.44 9.74
C VAL A 109 -19.30 -5.66 8.64
N LEU A 110 -18.06 -6.09 8.97
CA LEU A 110 -17.04 -6.42 7.99
C LEU A 110 -17.42 -7.62 7.12
N ALA A 111 -17.99 -8.68 7.71
CA ALA A 111 -18.49 -9.82 6.95
C ALA A 111 -19.63 -9.43 6.00
N ALA A 112 -20.52 -8.54 6.43
CA ALA A 112 -21.57 -7.99 5.56
C ALA A 112 -21.00 -7.14 4.43
N LEU A 113 -20.00 -6.30 4.72
CA LEU A 113 -19.28 -5.51 3.72
C LEU A 113 -18.61 -6.40 2.68
N ALA A 114 -17.96 -7.49 3.11
CA ALA A 114 -17.34 -8.47 2.22
C ALA A 114 -18.37 -9.14 1.30
N ARG A 115 -19.53 -9.56 1.84
CA ARG A 115 -20.64 -10.12 1.03
C ARG A 115 -21.16 -9.12 -0.01
N LEU A 116 -21.36 -7.86 0.39
CA LEU A 116 -21.79 -6.80 -0.52
C LEU A 116 -20.75 -6.59 -1.62
N ALA A 117 -19.48 -6.49 -1.26
CA ALA A 117 -18.38 -6.31 -2.21
C ALA A 117 -18.28 -7.49 -3.19
N ALA A 118 -18.45 -8.72 -2.70
CA ALA A 118 -18.42 -9.91 -3.56
C ALA A 118 -19.56 -9.93 -4.58
N ALA A 119 -20.79 -9.57 -4.16
CA ALA A 119 -21.92 -9.48 -5.06
C ALA A 119 -21.72 -8.39 -6.13
N VAL A 120 -21.26 -7.20 -5.72
CA VAL A 120 -20.94 -6.09 -6.64
C VAL A 120 -19.81 -6.46 -7.59
N SER A 121 -18.75 -7.10 -7.08
CA SER A 121 -17.61 -7.56 -7.88
C SER A 121 -18.05 -8.54 -8.97
N ALA A 122 -18.88 -9.52 -8.63
CA ALA A 122 -19.39 -10.51 -9.58
C ALA A 122 -20.19 -9.87 -10.71
N GLU A 123 -21.11 -8.95 -10.37
CA GLU A 123 -21.92 -8.23 -11.35
C GLU A 123 -21.06 -7.38 -12.30
N LEU A 124 -20.05 -6.68 -11.76
CA LEU A 124 -19.17 -5.86 -12.58
C LEU A 124 -18.24 -6.70 -13.48
N VAL A 125 -17.77 -7.86 -13.00
CA VAL A 125 -16.98 -8.79 -13.83
C VAL A 125 -17.80 -9.34 -14.98
N ASP A 126 -19.07 -9.69 -14.76
CA ASP A 126 -19.99 -10.09 -15.82
C ASP A 126 -20.22 -8.94 -16.83
N GLY A 127 -20.11 -7.69 -16.36
CA GLY A 127 -20.14 -6.47 -17.18
C GLY A 127 -18.83 -6.15 -17.92
N GLY A 128 -17.74 -6.90 -17.68
CA GLY A 128 -16.44 -6.72 -18.36
C GLY A 128 -15.33 -6.11 -17.51
N LEU A 129 -15.55 -5.87 -16.21
CA LEU A 129 -14.52 -5.37 -15.31
C LEU A 129 -13.32 -6.32 -15.25
N THR A 130 -12.13 -5.79 -15.44
CA THR A 130 -10.86 -6.51 -15.22
C THR A 130 -10.32 -6.22 -13.83
N ILE A 131 -10.17 -7.26 -13.00
CA ILE A 131 -9.61 -7.15 -11.64
C ILE A 131 -8.13 -7.56 -11.66
N VAL A 132 -7.27 -6.66 -11.15
CA VAL A 132 -5.83 -6.87 -10.98
C VAL A 132 -5.52 -6.96 -9.50
N GLY A 133 -5.12 -8.14 -9.02
CA GLY A 133 -4.68 -8.35 -7.64
C GLY A 133 -3.15 -8.21 -7.50
N ILE A 134 -2.67 -7.55 -6.44
CA ILE A 134 -1.23 -7.35 -6.20
C ILE A 134 -0.87 -7.80 -4.81
N THR A 135 0.18 -8.63 -4.68
CA THR A 135 0.80 -8.94 -3.40
C THR A 135 2.32 -8.83 -3.44
N GLY A 136 2.94 -8.81 -2.29
CA GLY A 136 4.38 -8.70 -2.09
C GLY A 136 4.71 -8.20 -0.68
N SER A 137 5.91 -8.44 -0.21
CA SER A 137 6.38 -7.92 1.08
C SER A 137 6.59 -6.41 1.05
N SER A 138 7.03 -5.88 -0.10
CA SER A 138 7.22 -4.45 -0.35
C SER A 138 6.78 -4.08 -1.77
N GLY A 139 6.57 -2.79 -2.03
CA GLY A 139 6.28 -2.28 -3.37
C GLY A 139 4.80 -2.29 -3.80
N LYS A 140 3.87 -2.94 -3.08
CA LYS A 140 2.45 -3.06 -3.47
C LYS A 140 1.82 -1.71 -3.84
N THR A 141 1.83 -0.74 -2.94
CA THR A 141 1.22 0.58 -3.15
C THR A 141 1.86 1.34 -4.31
N SER A 142 3.20 1.31 -4.41
CA SER A 142 3.90 1.94 -5.54
C SER A 142 3.54 1.28 -6.87
N THR A 143 3.45 -0.06 -6.90
CA THR A 143 3.03 -0.79 -8.11
C THR A 143 1.57 -0.51 -8.46
N LYS A 144 0.68 -0.41 -7.46
CA LYS A 144 -0.73 -0.01 -7.67
C LYS A 144 -0.81 1.40 -8.30
N ASP A 145 -0.02 2.36 -7.80
CA ASP A 145 0.00 3.71 -8.36
C ASP A 145 0.53 3.72 -9.82
N LEU A 146 1.56 2.90 -10.10
CA LEU A 146 2.05 2.71 -11.47
C LEU A 146 1.02 2.02 -12.36
N LEU A 147 0.32 0.99 -11.86
CA LEU A 147 -0.77 0.33 -12.59
C LEU A 147 -1.90 1.29 -12.93
N ALA A 148 -2.30 2.14 -11.99
CA ALA A 148 -3.29 3.17 -12.27
C ALA A 148 -2.86 4.07 -13.43
N ALA A 149 -1.58 4.45 -13.49
CA ALA A 149 -1.05 5.30 -14.54
C ALA A 149 -1.00 4.59 -15.91
N VAL A 150 -0.53 3.33 -15.97
CA VAL A 150 -0.38 2.60 -17.25
C VAL A 150 -1.70 2.06 -17.79
N LEU A 151 -2.71 1.86 -16.96
CA LEU A 151 -4.05 1.41 -17.36
C LEU A 151 -4.97 2.57 -17.73
N ALA A 152 -4.77 3.78 -17.18
CA ALA A 152 -5.61 4.95 -17.46
C ALA A 152 -5.77 5.29 -18.96
N PRO A 153 -4.77 5.10 -19.85
CA PRO A 153 -4.97 5.29 -21.28
C PRO A 153 -5.89 4.25 -21.95
N LEU A 154 -6.20 3.14 -21.28
CA LEU A 154 -7.00 2.03 -21.78
C LEU A 154 -8.45 2.09 -21.31
N GLY A 155 -8.75 2.76 -20.20
CA GLY A 155 -10.10 2.86 -19.65
C GLY A 155 -10.14 3.48 -18.26
N GLU A 156 -11.33 3.45 -17.63
CA GLU A 156 -11.52 3.96 -16.27
C GLU A 156 -10.90 3.01 -15.24
N VAL A 157 -10.07 3.56 -14.35
CA VAL A 157 -9.32 2.78 -13.34
C VAL A 157 -9.75 3.16 -11.94
N VAL A 158 -10.12 2.18 -11.14
CA VAL A 158 -10.28 2.33 -9.69
C VAL A 158 -9.05 1.76 -8.97
N ALA A 159 -8.24 2.65 -8.41
CA ALA A 159 -7.04 2.36 -7.64
C ALA A 159 -6.82 3.50 -6.62
N PRO A 160 -7.58 3.56 -5.52
CA PRO A 160 -7.56 4.70 -4.60
C PRO A 160 -6.17 4.90 -3.99
N PRO A 161 -5.75 6.17 -3.77
CA PRO A 161 -4.47 6.47 -3.14
C PRO A 161 -4.43 5.93 -1.71
N GLY A 162 -3.24 5.54 -1.25
CA GLY A 162 -3.05 4.90 0.05
C GLY A 162 -3.01 3.38 -0.04
N SER A 163 -3.04 2.72 1.10
CA SER A 163 -2.91 1.26 1.21
C SER A 163 -4.17 0.69 1.87
N PHE A 164 -5.15 0.30 1.05
CA PHE A 164 -6.44 -0.29 1.45
C PHE A 164 -6.42 -1.78 1.10
N ASN A 165 -5.74 -2.59 1.90
CA ASN A 165 -5.34 -3.94 1.53
C ASN A 165 -5.69 -5.02 2.57
N ASN A 166 -6.58 -4.69 3.52
CA ASN A 166 -7.05 -5.55 4.60
C ASN A 166 -8.57 -5.78 4.51
N GLU A 167 -9.14 -6.44 5.53
CA GLU A 167 -10.54 -6.86 5.63
C GLU A 167 -11.56 -5.72 5.54
N LEU A 168 -11.16 -4.49 5.80
CA LEU A 168 -11.97 -3.28 5.60
C LEU A 168 -11.64 -2.60 4.27
N GLY A 169 -10.36 -2.34 4.03
CA GLY A 169 -9.92 -1.51 2.91
C GLY A 169 -10.13 -2.16 1.55
N HIS A 170 -9.97 -3.48 1.46
CA HIS A 170 -10.14 -4.23 0.22
C HIS A 170 -11.62 -4.21 -0.25
N PRO A 171 -12.62 -4.67 0.52
CA PRO A 171 -14.01 -4.61 0.08
C PRO A 171 -14.51 -3.16 -0.09
N TRP A 172 -14.03 -2.21 0.73
CA TRP A 172 -14.33 -0.80 0.53
C TRP A 172 -13.80 -0.28 -0.83
N THR A 173 -12.62 -0.73 -1.26
CA THR A 173 -12.07 -0.40 -2.59
C THR A 173 -12.91 -1.00 -3.71
N VAL A 174 -13.34 -2.25 -3.58
CA VAL A 174 -14.23 -2.90 -4.54
C VAL A 174 -15.51 -2.09 -4.75
N LEU A 175 -16.12 -1.62 -3.67
CA LEU A 175 -17.37 -0.84 -3.71
C LEU A 175 -17.20 0.58 -4.29
N ARG A 176 -16.01 1.00 -4.65
CA ARG A 176 -15.77 2.24 -5.42
C ARG A 176 -15.91 2.04 -6.93
N ALA A 177 -15.82 0.80 -7.41
CA ALA A 177 -16.04 0.50 -8.82
C ALA A 177 -17.52 0.68 -9.21
N THR A 178 -17.75 1.09 -10.45
CA THR A 178 -19.06 1.33 -11.07
C THR A 178 -19.15 0.60 -12.40
N GLU A 179 -20.28 0.63 -13.04
CA GLU A 179 -20.50 0.05 -14.37
C GLU A 179 -19.60 0.64 -15.47
N SER A 180 -19.05 1.85 -15.24
CA SER A 180 -18.09 2.50 -16.16
C SER A 180 -16.63 2.13 -15.89
N THR A 181 -16.35 1.39 -14.80
CA THR A 181 -14.99 1.02 -14.42
C THR A 181 -14.50 -0.14 -15.28
N ASP A 182 -13.41 0.07 -16.02
CA ASP A 182 -12.78 -0.97 -16.83
C ASP A 182 -11.76 -1.80 -16.03
N TYR A 183 -11.05 -1.15 -15.10
CA TYR A 183 -9.97 -1.77 -14.33
C TYR A 183 -10.10 -1.47 -12.83
N LEU A 184 -10.09 -2.53 -12.01
CA LEU A 184 -10.04 -2.45 -10.56
C LEU A 184 -8.71 -3.03 -10.05
N VAL A 185 -7.89 -2.19 -9.42
CA VAL A 185 -6.57 -2.57 -8.91
C VAL A 185 -6.61 -2.73 -7.40
N LEU A 186 -6.38 -3.94 -6.91
CA LEU A 186 -6.54 -4.34 -5.52
C LEU A 186 -5.21 -4.78 -4.90
N GLU A 187 -4.77 -4.09 -3.85
CA GLU A 187 -3.70 -4.57 -2.99
C GLU A 187 -4.23 -5.67 -2.07
N MET A 188 -3.50 -6.78 -1.95
CA MET A 188 -3.81 -7.88 -1.04
C MET A 188 -2.63 -8.10 -0.09
N SER A 189 -2.86 -7.82 1.18
CA SER A 189 -1.90 -8.00 2.26
C SER A 189 -2.32 -9.17 3.14
N ALA A 190 -1.36 -9.77 3.83
CA ALA A 190 -1.62 -10.84 4.78
C ALA A 190 -0.76 -10.67 6.03
N ARG A 191 -1.31 -11.06 7.17
CA ARG A 191 -0.63 -11.28 8.46
C ARG A 191 -0.63 -12.76 8.83
N HIS A 192 -1.58 -13.53 8.27
CA HIS A 192 -1.73 -14.95 8.52
C HIS A 192 -1.99 -15.70 7.21
N PRO A 193 -1.67 -17.02 7.15
CA PRO A 193 -2.10 -17.89 6.06
C PRO A 193 -3.63 -17.84 5.87
N GLY A 194 -4.09 -17.85 4.62
CA GLY A 194 -5.49 -17.75 4.23
C GLY A 194 -5.99 -16.32 3.96
N ASN A 195 -5.32 -15.27 4.47
CA ASN A 195 -5.81 -13.90 4.28
C ASN A 195 -5.87 -13.47 2.80
N ILE A 196 -4.89 -13.84 1.99
CA ILE A 196 -4.91 -13.47 0.55
C ILE A 196 -5.99 -14.25 -0.18
N ALA A 197 -6.16 -15.53 0.14
CA ALA A 197 -7.24 -16.35 -0.43
C ALA A 197 -8.62 -15.78 -0.08
N GLU A 198 -8.83 -15.32 1.16
CA GLU A 198 -10.06 -14.66 1.60
C GLU A 198 -10.33 -13.39 0.80
N LEU A 199 -9.35 -12.48 0.71
CA LEU A 199 -9.48 -11.24 -0.08
C LEU A 199 -9.74 -11.55 -1.56
N ALA A 200 -9.03 -12.51 -2.14
CA ALA A 200 -9.23 -12.93 -3.51
C ALA A 200 -10.62 -13.58 -3.75
N SER A 201 -11.23 -14.18 -2.74
CA SER A 201 -12.60 -14.71 -2.84
C SER A 201 -13.67 -13.63 -2.91
N ILE A 202 -13.42 -12.45 -2.32
CA ILE A 202 -14.32 -11.28 -2.40
C ILE A 202 -14.33 -10.70 -3.82
N ALA A 203 -13.15 -10.57 -4.42
CA ALA A 203 -12.99 -10.02 -5.75
C ALA A 203 -11.94 -10.85 -6.53
N PRO A 204 -12.35 -11.97 -7.15
CA PRO A 204 -11.44 -12.88 -7.83
C PRO A 204 -10.67 -12.18 -8.96
N PRO A 205 -9.33 -12.08 -8.89
CA PRO A 205 -8.56 -11.38 -9.91
C PRO A 205 -8.44 -12.24 -11.19
N SER A 206 -8.61 -11.61 -12.35
CA SER A 206 -8.25 -12.18 -13.63
C SER A 206 -6.75 -12.03 -13.95
N ILE A 207 -6.11 -11.03 -13.32
CA ILE A 207 -4.66 -10.82 -13.41
C ILE A 207 -4.09 -10.72 -11.99
N ALA A 208 -3.06 -11.49 -11.69
CA ALA A 208 -2.34 -11.41 -10.41
C ALA A 208 -0.90 -10.94 -10.60
N VAL A 209 -0.40 -10.16 -9.65
CA VAL A 209 0.99 -9.69 -9.62
C VAL A 209 1.62 -10.07 -8.29
N VAL A 210 2.75 -10.81 -8.33
CA VAL A 210 3.55 -11.10 -7.14
C VAL A 210 4.92 -10.43 -7.26
N LEU A 211 5.19 -9.50 -6.35
CA LEU A 211 6.37 -8.62 -6.44
C LEU A 211 7.61 -9.25 -5.81
N ASN A 212 7.51 -9.70 -4.56
CA ASN A 212 8.65 -10.23 -3.81
C ASN A 212 8.21 -10.95 -2.53
N VAL A 213 9.10 -11.79 -2.01
CA VAL A 213 9.01 -12.44 -0.70
C VAL A 213 10.19 -11.97 0.15
N GLY A 214 9.98 -10.93 0.92
CA GLY A 214 10.95 -10.38 1.87
C GLY A 214 10.66 -10.82 3.30
N THR A 215 11.10 -10.01 4.26
CA THR A 215 10.99 -10.26 5.72
C THR A 215 9.87 -9.43 6.39
N ALA A 216 8.99 -8.78 5.62
CA ALA A 216 7.85 -8.06 6.19
C ALA A 216 6.91 -9.03 6.92
N HIS A 217 6.45 -8.67 8.12
CA HIS A 217 5.59 -9.47 9.00
C HIS A 217 6.22 -10.82 9.43
N LEU A 218 7.56 -10.92 9.42
CA LEU A 218 8.24 -12.17 9.80
C LEU A 218 7.85 -12.64 11.21
N GLY A 219 7.63 -11.70 12.13
CA GLY A 219 7.19 -12.01 13.50
C GLY A 219 5.82 -12.70 13.58
N GLU A 220 4.95 -12.47 12.62
CA GLU A 220 3.61 -13.08 12.57
C GLU A 220 3.63 -14.42 11.82
N PHE A 221 4.43 -14.53 10.77
CA PHE A 221 4.53 -15.74 9.94
C PHE A 221 5.54 -16.78 10.47
N GLY A 222 6.50 -16.38 11.27
CA GLY A 222 7.55 -17.22 11.82
C GLY A 222 8.64 -17.65 10.83
N SER A 223 8.39 -17.67 9.50
CA SER A 223 9.40 -18.00 8.50
C SER A 223 9.14 -17.35 7.14
N ARG A 224 10.19 -17.23 6.32
CA ARG A 224 10.09 -16.73 4.95
C ARG A 224 9.31 -17.70 4.04
N GLU A 225 9.38 -18.98 4.31
CA GLU A 225 8.64 -20.02 3.60
C GLU A 225 7.14 -19.88 3.84
N ALA A 226 6.71 -19.57 5.08
CA ALA A 226 5.32 -19.29 5.40
C ALA A 226 4.82 -18.02 4.69
N ILE A 227 5.65 -16.96 4.63
CA ILE A 227 5.35 -15.75 3.84
C ILE A 227 5.18 -16.08 2.36
N ALA A 228 6.08 -16.92 1.79
CA ALA A 228 6.01 -17.33 0.41
C ALA A 228 4.74 -18.15 0.12
N ALA A 229 4.40 -19.12 0.99
CA ALA A 229 3.19 -19.92 0.85
C ALA A 229 1.92 -19.08 0.88
N THR A 230 1.84 -18.11 1.79
CA THR A 230 0.69 -17.19 1.88
C THR A 230 0.59 -16.28 0.64
N LYS A 231 1.72 -15.78 0.10
CA LYS A 231 1.67 -14.98 -1.13
C LYS A 231 1.30 -15.80 -2.35
N ALA A 232 1.61 -17.10 -2.37
CA ALA A 232 1.20 -18.01 -3.42
C ALA A 232 -0.32 -18.25 -3.49
N GLU A 233 -1.07 -17.92 -2.45
CA GLU A 233 -2.54 -17.93 -2.45
C GLU A 233 -3.10 -17.04 -3.57
N LEU A 234 -2.43 -15.92 -3.92
CA LEU A 234 -2.88 -15.04 -4.99
C LEU A 234 -2.76 -15.68 -6.38
N PRO A 235 -1.62 -16.22 -6.82
CA PRO A 235 -1.53 -16.98 -8.06
C PRO A 235 -2.48 -18.18 -8.14
N GLN A 236 -2.73 -18.85 -7.01
CA GLN A 236 -3.65 -20.00 -6.94
C GLN A 236 -5.12 -19.60 -7.11
N ALA A 237 -5.47 -18.37 -6.74
CA ALA A 237 -6.83 -17.84 -6.89
C ALA A 237 -7.18 -17.42 -8.33
N VAL A 238 -6.19 -17.26 -9.21
CA VAL A 238 -6.41 -16.84 -10.60
C VAL A 238 -6.95 -18.02 -11.43
N PRO A 239 -8.07 -17.86 -12.17
CA PRO A 239 -8.60 -18.93 -13.01
C PRO A 239 -7.63 -19.29 -14.16
N SER A 240 -7.77 -20.48 -14.72
CA SER A 240 -6.90 -20.95 -15.83
C SER A 240 -6.97 -20.07 -17.09
N SER A 241 -8.03 -19.28 -17.25
CA SER A 241 -8.19 -18.27 -18.31
C SER A 241 -7.46 -16.96 -18.00
N GLY A 242 -6.97 -16.77 -16.78
CA GLY A 242 -6.31 -15.55 -16.33
C GLY A 242 -4.80 -15.55 -16.54
N VAL A 243 -4.15 -14.54 -15.98
CA VAL A 243 -2.70 -14.30 -16.11
C VAL A 243 -2.06 -14.02 -14.76
N VAL A 244 -0.89 -14.61 -14.52
CA VAL A 244 -0.09 -14.39 -13.32
C VAL A 244 1.25 -13.77 -13.71
N ILE A 245 1.52 -12.57 -13.20
CA ILE A 245 2.76 -11.84 -13.40
C ILE A 245 3.68 -12.13 -12.21
N LEU A 246 4.83 -12.75 -12.45
CA LEU A 246 5.81 -13.13 -11.42
C LEU A 246 7.13 -12.40 -11.62
N ASN A 247 7.57 -11.68 -10.60
CA ASN A 247 8.93 -11.12 -10.57
C ASN A 247 9.94 -12.24 -10.29
N VAL A 248 10.59 -12.75 -11.32
CA VAL A 248 11.52 -13.89 -11.23
C VAL A 248 12.91 -13.53 -10.71
N ASP A 249 13.20 -12.26 -10.43
CA ASP A 249 14.40 -11.86 -9.70
C ASP A 249 14.37 -12.37 -8.25
N ASP A 250 13.16 -12.63 -7.72
CA ASP A 250 12.95 -13.32 -6.44
C ASP A 250 12.66 -14.80 -6.68
N THR A 251 13.56 -15.67 -6.20
CA THR A 251 13.49 -17.11 -6.42
C THR A 251 12.26 -17.76 -5.79
N ALA A 252 11.76 -17.22 -4.66
CA ALA A 252 10.54 -17.71 -4.02
C ALA A 252 9.32 -17.35 -4.85
N VAL A 253 9.30 -16.17 -5.48
CA VAL A 253 8.24 -15.78 -6.43
C VAL A 253 8.32 -16.61 -7.71
N ALA A 254 9.51 -16.80 -8.27
CA ALA A 254 9.70 -17.62 -9.47
C ALA A 254 9.16 -19.05 -9.30
N ALA A 255 9.33 -19.66 -8.11
CA ALA A 255 8.81 -20.98 -7.78
C ALA A 255 7.27 -21.07 -7.71
N MET A 256 6.56 -19.95 -7.66
CA MET A 256 5.09 -19.94 -7.67
C MET A 256 4.51 -20.25 -9.06
N ALA A 257 5.33 -20.26 -10.11
CA ALA A 257 4.90 -20.62 -11.46
C ALA A 257 4.27 -22.03 -11.54
N ASP A 258 4.73 -22.95 -10.71
CA ASP A 258 4.23 -24.34 -10.67
C ASP A 258 2.99 -24.47 -9.76
N GLN A 259 2.53 -23.39 -9.14
CA GLN A 259 1.42 -23.39 -8.18
C GLN A 259 0.13 -22.76 -8.74
N THR A 260 0.12 -22.38 -10.00
CA THR A 260 -1.05 -21.78 -10.66
C THR A 260 -1.43 -22.56 -11.92
N ALA A 261 -2.74 -22.59 -12.23
CA ALA A 261 -3.23 -23.11 -13.50
C ALA A 261 -3.31 -22.01 -14.58
N ALA A 262 -3.12 -20.75 -14.21
CA ALA A 262 -3.16 -19.62 -15.11
C ALA A 262 -1.87 -19.49 -15.93
N ARG A 263 -1.92 -18.75 -17.02
CA ARG A 263 -0.72 -18.43 -17.81
C ARG A 263 0.22 -17.52 -17.02
N VAL A 264 1.48 -17.89 -16.99
CA VAL A 264 2.52 -17.12 -16.27
C VAL A 264 3.27 -16.21 -17.24
N VAL A 265 3.41 -14.94 -16.85
CA VAL A 265 4.30 -13.95 -17.47
C VAL A 265 5.43 -13.65 -16.48
N ARG A 266 6.65 -13.92 -16.87
CA ARG A 266 7.86 -13.70 -16.06
C ARG A 266 8.37 -12.29 -16.28
N VAL A 267 8.65 -11.60 -15.19
CA VAL A 267 9.21 -10.24 -15.20
C VAL A 267 10.51 -10.24 -14.44
N GLY A 268 11.55 -9.57 -14.96
CA GLY A 268 12.85 -9.54 -14.27
C GLY A 268 13.83 -8.53 -14.87
N ARG A 269 15.03 -8.46 -14.27
CA ARG A 269 16.10 -7.55 -14.67
C ARG A 269 17.15 -8.20 -15.59
N THR A 270 16.91 -9.43 -16.00
CA THR A 270 17.83 -10.19 -16.85
C THR A 270 17.11 -10.77 -18.04
N ALA A 271 17.82 -10.90 -19.15
CA ALA A 271 17.32 -11.58 -20.33
C ALA A 271 16.92 -13.02 -19.99
N GLY A 272 15.77 -13.45 -20.50
CA GLY A 272 15.17 -14.76 -20.19
C GLY A 272 13.82 -14.67 -19.47
N ALA A 273 13.45 -13.50 -18.96
CA ALA A 273 12.06 -13.19 -18.58
C ALA A 273 11.29 -12.73 -19.83
N ASP A 274 9.94 -12.81 -19.76
CA ASP A 274 9.07 -12.40 -20.87
C ASP A 274 9.04 -10.87 -21.03
N VAL A 275 9.15 -10.15 -19.90
CA VAL A 275 9.33 -8.69 -19.86
C VAL A 275 10.53 -8.40 -18.96
N TRP A 276 11.55 -7.72 -19.48
CA TRP A 276 12.77 -7.50 -18.72
C TRP A 276 13.43 -6.15 -18.99
N ALA A 277 14.24 -5.68 -18.01
CA ALA A 277 15.02 -4.45 -18.12
C ALA A 277 16.46 -4.76 -18.54
N GLY A 278 16.98 -4.03 -19.53
CA GLY A 278 18.40 -3.90 -19.82
C GLY A 278 19.16 -3.19 -18.69
N PRO A 279 20.42 -2.83 -18.92
CA PRO A 279 21.20 -2.08 -17.92
C PRO A 279 20.48 -0.84 -17.42
N VAL A 280 20.40 -0.69 -16.10
CA VAL A 280 19.73 0.41 -15.44
C VAL A 280 20.73 1.51 -15.11
N THR A 281 20.38 2.75 -15.41
CA THR A 281 21.06 3.96 -14.93
C THR A 281 20.10 4.76 -14.07
N LEU A 282 20.65 5.51 -13.12
CA LEU A 282 19.86 6.41 -12.27
C LEU A 282 20.32 7.84 -12.53
N ASP A 283 19.39 8.79 -12.55
CA ASP A 283 19.72 10.20 -12.59
C ASP A 283 20.06 10.75 -11.18
N ALA A 284 20.34 12.05 -11.08
CA ALA A 284 20.72 12.70 -9.81
C ALA A 284 19.63 12.62 -8.71
N LEU A 285 18.38 12.37 -9.07
CA LEU A 285 17.26 12.12 -8.14
C LEU A 285 16.94 10.64 -8.00
N ALA A 286 17.88 9.74 -8.37
CA ALA A 286 17.71 8.30 -8.35
C ALA A 286 16.50 7.81 -9.17
N ARG A 287 16.10 8.51 -10.24
CA ARG A 287 15.05 8.06 -11.15
C ARG A 287 15.65 7.10 -12.18
N PRO A 288 15.10 5.87 -12.29
CA PRO A 288 15.64 4.87 -13.20
C PRO A 288 15.42 5.17 -14.68
N ARG A 289 16.43 4.83 -15.49
CA ARG A 289 16.36 4.77 -16.95
C ARG A 289 16.90 3.44 -17.43
N PHE A 290 16.20 2.78 -18.32
CA PHE A 290 16.58 1.47 -18.86
C PHE A 290 15.83 1.20 -20.16
N THR A 291 16.34 0.26 -20.95
CA THR A 291 15.58 -0.28 -22.09
C THR A 291 14.73 -1.45 -21.61
N MET A 292 13.41 -1.36 -21.78
CA MET A 292 12.49 -2.46 -21.54
C MET A 292 12.37 -3.33 -22.79
N HIS A 293 12.42 -4.64 -22.59
CA HIS A 293 12.23 -5.65 -23.63
C HIS A 293 10.98 -6.45 -23.34
N ALA A 294 10.15 -6.69 -24.36
CA ALA A 294 8.99 -7.57 -24.31
C ALA A 294 8.81 -8.24 -25.69
N ALA A 295 8.75 -9.56 -25.72
CA ALA A 295 8.77 -10.34 -26.94
C ALA A 295 9.98 -9.95 -27.82
N GLU A 296 9.75 -9.58 -29.09
CA GLU A 296 10.82 -9.13 -30.01
C GLU A 296 10.97 -7.59 -30.06
N SER A 297 10.23 -6.87 -29.19
CA SER A 297 10.20 -5.41 -29.16
C SER A 297 11.00 -4.86 -27.97
N GLN A 298 11.49 -3.63 -28.12
CA GLN A 298 12.16 -2.91 -27.03
C GLN A 298 11.84 -1.43 -27.09
N ILE A 299 11.85 -0.77 -25.91
CA ILE A 299 11.64 0.67 -25.79
C ILE A 299 12.42 1.23 -24.61
N ASP A 300 12.87 2.48 -24.71
CA ASP A 300 13.52 3.14 -23.60
C ASP A 300 12.48 3.68 -22.60
N ILE A 301 12.70 3.36 -21.34
CA ILE A 301 11.90 3.78 -20.20
C ILE A 301 12.67 4.81 -19.37
N ALA A 302 12.01 5.90 -19.01
CA ALA A 302 12.49 6.86 -18.03
C ALA A 302 11.41 7.01 -16.95
N LEU A 303 11.67 6.54 -15.74
CA LEU A 303 10.69 6.61 -14.65
C LEU A 303 10.68 8.00 -14.01
N ALA A 304 9.49 8.48 -13.62
CA ALA A 304 9.33 9.67 -12.81
C ALA A 304 9.45 9.39 -11.30
N VAL A 305 9.33 8.13 -10.88
CA VAL A 305 9.47 7.68 -9.48
C VAL A 305 10.94 7.40 -9.13
N HIS A 306 11.27 7.42 -7.83
CA HIS A 306 12.63 7.40 -7.31
C HIS A 306 13.01 6.05 -6.70
N GLY A 307 14.25 5.63 -6.92
CA GLY A 307 14.84 4.42 -6.36
C GLY A 307 14.92 3.25 -7.34
N ASP A 308 16.04 2.55 -7.31
CA ASP A 308 16.33 1.41 -8.21
C ASP A 308 15.28 0.29 -8.13
N HIS A 309 14.68 0.08 -6.95
CA HIS A 309 13.61 -0.91 -6.75
C HIS A 309 12.35 -0.63 -7.58
N GLN A 310 12.14 0.59 -8.07
CA GLN A 310 11.01 0.93 -8.93
C GLN A 310 11.11 0.29 -10.32
N VAL A 311 12.28 -0.18 -10.73
CA VAL A 311 12.44 -0.91 -12.00
C VAL A 311 11.58 -2.17 -11.99
N SER A 312 11.71 -3.04 -10.98
CA SER A 312 10.90 -4.26 -10.89
C SER A 312 9.40 -3.95 -10.73
N ASN A 313 9.04 -2.91 -9.95
CA ASN A 313 7.64 -2.47 -9.82
C ASN A 313 7.07 -2.02 -11.17
N SER A 314 7.83 -1.22 -11.93
CA SER A 314 7.41 -0.71 -13.23
C SER A 314 7.32 -1.80 -14.31
N LEU A 315 8.22 -2.79 -14.29
CA LEU A 315 8.14 -3.94 -15.19
C LEU A 315 6.88 -4.78 -14.93
N CYS A 316 6.53 -5.00 -13.66
CA CYS A 316 5.28 -5.68 -13.29
C CYS A 316 4.06 -4.90 -13.79
N ALA A 317 4.04 -3.57 -13.61
CA ALA A 317 2.94 -2.72 -14.09
C ALA A 317 2.88 -2.71 -15.64
N ALA A 318 4.04 -2.64 -16.31
CA ALA A 318 4.13 -2.72 -17.75
C ALA A 318 3.58 -4.04 -18.29
N ALA A 319 3.95 -5.17 -17.67
CA ALA A 319 3.46 -6.48 -18.08
C ALA A 319 1.93 -6.57 -18.00
N VAL A 320 1.31 -6.05 -16.93
CA VAL A 320 -0.17 -5.99 -16.82
C VAL A 320 -0.77 -5.14 -17.94
N ALA A 321 -0.22 -3.95 -18.21
CA ALA A 321 -0.75 -3.08 -19.26
C ALA A 321 -0.63 -3.71 -20.66
N LEU A 322 0.49 -4.37 -20.95
CA LEU A 322 0.68 -5.12 -22.20
C LEU A 322 -0.35 -6.26 -22.35
N GLU A 323 -0.64 -6.99 -21.26
CA GLU A 323 -1.69 -8.02 -21.22
C GLU A 323 -3.09 -7.45 -21.43
N CYS A 324 -3.33 -6.20 -21.01
CA CYS A 324 -4.57 -5.46 -21.25
C CYS A 324 -4.61 -4.78 -22.64
N GLY A 325 -3.61 -4.99 -23.50
CA GLY A 325 -3.59 -4.50 -24.88
C GLY A 325 -2.93 -3.13 -25.09
N ALA A 326 -2.23 -2.60 -24.09
CA ALA A 326 -1.43 -1.38 -24.27
C ALA A 326 -0.28 -1.61 -25.26
N SER A 327 0.08 -0.57 -26.03
CA SER A 327 1.31 -0.60 -26.79
C SER A 327 2.53 -0.28 -25.88
N MET A 328 3.72 -0.66 -26.32
CA MET A 328 4.96 -0.33 -25.63
C MET A 328 5.13 1.19 -25.44
N GLU A 329 4.74 1.97 -26.44
CA GLU A 329 4.80 3.45 -26.43
C GLU A 329 3.84 4.04 -25.40
N GLN A 330 2.61 3.50 -25.28
CA GLN A 330 1.65 3.92 -24.27
C GLN A 330 2.20 3.65 -22.87
N VAL A 331 2.76 2.46 -22.64
CA VAL A 331 3.40 2.09 -21.36
C VAL A 331 4.55 3.01 -21.03
N ALA A 332 5.47 3.25 -21.98
CA ALA A 332 6.63 4.11 -21.75
C ALA A 332 6.21 5.55 -21.43
N HIS A 333 5.23 6.09 -22.16
CA HIS A 333 4.70 7.44 -21.93
C HIS A 333 4.04 7.55 -20.56
N ALA A 334 3.20 6.58 -20.18
CA ALA A 334 2.52 6.57 -18.89
C ALA A 334 3.50 6.48 -17.72
N LEU A 335 4.49 5.58 -17.80
CA LEU A 335 5.53 5.43 -16.76
C LEU A 335 6.39 6.69 -16.61
N ALA A 336 6.68 7.40 -17.71
CA ALA A 336 7.43 8.66 -17.68
C ALA A 336 6.65 9.80 -17.01
N ALA A 337 5.32 9.75 -17.05
CA ALA A 337 4.44 10.73 -16.41
C ALA A 337 4.03 10.34 -14.97
N ALA A 338 4.17 9.06 -14.59
CA ALA A 338 3.69 8.52 -13.33
C ALA A 338 4.57 8.97 -12.14
N GLY A 339 4.18 10.06 -11.49
CA GLY A 339 4.77 10.48 -10.22
C GLY A 339 4.21 9.72 -9.00
N PRO A 340 4.74 9.95 -7.78
CA PRO A 340 4.21 9.37 -6.55
C PRO A 340 2.82 9.97 -6.24
N VAL A 341 1.79 9.12 -6.19
CA VAL A 341 0.40 9.49 -5.89
C VAL A 341 0.09 9.27 -4.40
N SER A 342 0.49 8.12 -3.87
CA SER A 342 0.30 7.79 -2.45
C SER A 342 1.30 8.55 -1.58
N LYS A 343 0.79 9.23 -0.55
CA LYS A 343 1.62 10.07 0.34
C LYS A 343 2.68 9.25 1.09
N HIS A 344 3.81 9.90 1.35
CA HIS A 344 4.93 9.36 2.14
C HIS A 344 5.50 8.05 1.56
N ARG A 345 5.51 7.92 0.23
CA ARG A 345 6.08 6.80 -0.53
C ARG A 345 7.16 7.33 -1.47
N MET A 346 8.41 7.41 -0.97
CA MET A 346 9.55 7.96 -1.73
C MET A 346 9.22 9.31 -2.40
N GLN A 347 8.46 10.17 -1.72
CA GLN A 347 8.19 11.52 -2.18
C GLN A 347 9.45 12.37 -2.04
N VAL A 348 9.95 12.90 -3.16
CA VAL A 348 11.15 13.74 -3.19
C VAL A 348 10.77 15.17 -3.48
N ALA A 349 11.21 16.08 -2.64
CA ALA A 349 11.05 17.52 -2.82
C ALA A 349 12.39 18.22 -2.57
N THR A 350 12.76 19.16 -3.42
CA THR A 350 13.95 19.97 -3.25
C THR A 350 13.53 21.39 -2.89
N ARG A 351 14.05 21.90 -1.78
CA ARG A 351 13.80 23.26 -1.27
C ARG A 351 14.61 24.28 -2.06
N GLY A 352 14.25 25.55 -1.95
CA GLY A 352 14.95 26.66 -2.61
C GLY A 352 16.41 26.85 -2.14
N ASP A 353 16.75 26.39 -0.92
CA ASP A 353 18.13 26.32 -0.42
C ASP A 353 18.91 25.09 -0.93
N GLY A 354 18.29 24.26 -1.78
CA GLY A 354 18.90 23.05 -2.35
C GLY A 354 18.81 21.80 -1.48
N VAL A 355 18.25 21.89 -0.26
CA VAL A 355 18.01 20.70 0.57
C VAL A 355 16.99 19.82 -0.11
N THR A 356 17.35 18.55 -0.33
CA THR A 356 16.46 17.55 -0.91
C THR A 356 15.89 16.67 0.20
N VAL A 357 14.56 16.59 0.32
CA VAL A 357 13.85 15.79 1.34
C VAL A 357 13.16 14.61 0.66
N ILE A 358 13.46 13.41 1.13
CA ILE A 358 12.84 12.14 0.72
C ILE A 358 11.90 11.73 1.84
N ASN A 359 10.59 11.87 1.63
CA ASN A 359 9.57 11.40 2.57
C ASN A 359 9.14 9.97 2.18
N ASP A 360 9.59 8.98 2.96
CA ASP A 360 9.22 7.57 2.81
C ASP A 360 8.72 6.97 4.14
N ALA A 361 8.01 7.78 4.93
CA ALA A 361 7.61 7.48 6.30
C ALA A 361 6.18 6.91 6.42
N TYR A 362 5.66 6.24 5.41
CA TYR A 362 4.38 5.54 5.49
C TYR A 362 4.52 4.15 6.11
N ASN A 363 5.58 3.41 5.77
CA ASN A 363 5.87 2.10 6.33
C ASN A 363 7.37 1.80 6.27
N ALA A 364 7.83 0.91 7.16
CA ALA A 364 9.21 0.49 7.21
C ALA A 364 9.31 -1.01 7.49
N ASN A 365 10.13 -1.69 6.69
CA ASN A 365 10.64 -3.03 6.93
C ASN A 365 12.11 -3.07 6.48
N PRO A 366 12.87 -4.12 6.80
CA PRO A 366 14.30 -4.18 6.50
C PRO A 366 14.65 -3.94 5.03
N ASP A 367 13.89 -4.51 4.09
CA ASP A 367 14.14 -4.39 2.66
C ASP A 367 13.88 -2.96 2.17
N SER A 368 12.77 -2.35 2.61
CA SER A 368 12.43 -0.98 2.24
C SER A 368 13.35 0.05 2.88
N MET A 369 13.84 -0.19 4.10
CA MET A 369 14.87 0.64 4.74
C MET A 369 16.16 0.62 3.93
N GLN A 370 16.61 -0.56 3.51
CA GLN A 370 17.79 -0.70 2.65
C GLN A 370 17.61 0.03 1.32
N ALA A 371 16.46 -0.07 0.68
CA ALA A 371 16.16 0.62 -0.58
C ALA A 371 16.18 2.15 -0.40
N GLY A 372 15.57 2.68 0.66
CA GLY A 372 15.58 4.09 1.00
C GLY A 372 16.99 4.64 1.26
N LEU A 373 17.80 3.92 2.05
CA LEU A 373 19.19 4.29 2.33
C LEU A 373 20.06 4.31 1.07
N LYS A 374 19.90 3.33 0.18
CA LYS A 374 20.60 3.32 -1.12
C LYS A 374 20.22 4.53 -1.98
N ALA A 375 18.93 4.87 -2.05
CA ALA A 375 18.46 6.05 -2.78
C ALA A 375 19.01 7.36 -2.18
N LEU A 376 18.99 7.50 -0.85
CA LEU A 376 19.58 8.63 -0.14
C LEU A 376 21.05 8.86 -0.53
N VAL A 377 21.85 7.80 -0.41
CA VAL A 377 23.29 7.86 -0.67
C VAL A 377 23.58 8.13 -2.15
N TRP A 378 22.79 7.56 -3.04
CA TRP A 378 22.88 7.86 -4.47
C TRP A 378 22.65 9.34 -4.72
N MET A 379 21.53 9.90 -4.25
CA MET A 379 21.19 11.31 -4.44
C MET A 379 22.22 12.26 -3.82
N ALA A 380 22.88 11.84 -2.73
CA ALA A 380 23.91 12.66 -2.09
C ALA A 380 25.26 12.64 -2.83
N ARG A 381 25.52 11.64 -3.65
CA ARG A 381 26.82 11.48 -4.37
C ARG A 381 26.75 11.93 -5.84
N GLU A 382 25.58 11.83 -6.45
CA GLU A 382 25.39 12.24 -7.85
C GLU A 382 25.28 13.78 -7.94
N GLY A 383 25.93 14.37 -8.96
CA GLY A 383 25.90 15.83 -9.20
C GLY A 383 27.22 16.55 -9.01
N GLY A 384 28.32 15.82 -8.80
CA GLY A 384 29.71 16.34 -8.87
C GLY A 384 30.31 16.75 -7.51
N GLU A 385 29.56 17.37 -6.61
CA GLU A 385 29.99 17.64 -5.23
C GLU A 385 29.30 16.70 -4.24
N LYS A 386 30.08 16.05 -3.37
CA LYS A 386 29.55 15.18 -2.32
C LYS A 386 28.71 16.01 -1.34
N ARG A 387 27.38 15.83 -1.35
CA ARG A 387 26.45 16.43 -0.40
C ARG A 387 26.39 15.60 0.87
N ARG A 388 26.07 16.20 2.01
CA ARG A 388 25.83 15.43 3.23
C ARG A 388 24.51 14.68 3.12
N SER A 389 24.50 13.43 3.55
CA SER A 389 23.32 12.57 3.61
C SER A 389 22.84 12.41 5.05
N TRP A 390 21.54 12.61 5.28
CA TRP A 390 20.89 12.52 6.58
C TRP A 390 19.83 11.42 6.55
N ALA A 391 19.98 10.39 7.36
CA ALA A 391 18.99 9.34 7.53
C ALA A 391 18.23 9.55 8.85
N ILE A 392 16.95 9.90 8.78
CA ILE A 392 16.06 10.07 9.93
C ILE A 392 15.20 8.83 9.99
N LEU A 393 15.58 7.90 10.86
CA LEU A 393 14.98 6.57 10.90
C LEU A 393 14.22 6.34 12.22
N GLY A 394 12.99 5.83 12.09
CA GLY A 394 12.19 5.37 13.20
C GLY A 394 12.00 3.86 13.17
N GLU A 395 11.06 3.37 13.97
CA GLU A 395 10.80 1.96 14.17
C GLU A 395 10.30 1.26 12.90
N MET A 396 10.78 0.03 12.71
CA MET A 396 10.18 -0.97 11.83
C MET A 396 9.27 -1.85 12.69
N ALA A 397 7.96 -1.71 12.54
CA ALA A 397 6.99 -2.50 13.26
C ALA A 397 6.88 -3.95 12.70
N GLU A 398 6.21 -4.82 13.44
CA GLU A 398 5.80 -6.16 13.01
C GLU A 398 6.96 -7.14 12.71
N LEU A 399 8.13 -6.92 13.32
CA LEU A 399 9.30 -7.79 13.17
C LEU A 399 9.40 -8.90 14.23
N GLY A 400 8.53 -8.91 15.26
CA GLY A 400 8.54 -9.91 16.32
C GLY A 400 9.90 -9.99 17.03
N ASP A 401 10.39 -11.21 17.22
CA ASP A 401 11.67 -11.48 17.91
C ASP A 401 12.89 -10.93 17.17
N ASP A 402 12.81 -10.73 15.86
CA ASP A 402 13.88 -10.19 15.03
C ASP A 402 14.00 -8.66 15.09
N ALA A 403 13.09 -7.97 15.80
CA ALA A 403 13.06 -6.52 15.83
C ALA A 403 14.41 -5.90 16.24
N ILE A 404 15.06 -6.42 17.26
CA ILE A 404 16.33 -5.90 17.77
C ILE A 404 17.46 -6.13 16.75
N SER A 405 17.57 -7.36 16.21
CA SER A 405 18.62 -7.74 15.25
C SER A 405 18.50 -6.97 13.93
N GLU A 406 17.28 -6.80 13.43
CA GLU A 406 17.06 -6.06 12.19
C GLU A 406 17.30 -4.56 12.35
N HIS A 407 16.94 -3.95 13.48
CA HIS A 407 17.26 -2.56 13.76
C HIS A 407 18.79 -2.33 13.90
N ASP A 408 19.51 -3.22 14.61
CA ASP A 408 20.98 -3.19 14.66
C ASP A 408 21.58 -3.28 13.25
N ARG A 409 21.07 -4.20 12.43
CA ARG A 409 21.52 -4.39 11.04
C ARG A 409 21.33 -3.13 10.18
N ILE A 410 20.21 -2.42 10.32
CA ILE A 410 19.95 -1.18 9.58
C ILE A 410 20.90 -0.06 10.07
N GLY A 411 21.17 0.05 11.36
CA GLY A 411 22.16 0.98 11.90
C GLY A 411 23.55 0.76 11.29
N ARG A 412 24.03 -0.50 11.26
CA ARG A 412 25.27 -0.88 10.59
C ARG A 412 25.26 -0.55 9.10
N LEU A 413 24.14 -0.83 8.43
CA LEU A 413 24.00 -0.57 6.99
C LEU A 413 24.14 0.92 6.68
N ALA A 414 23.60 1.81 7.49
CA ALA A 414 23.74 3.25 7.30
C ALA A 414 25.23 3.67 7.30
N VAL A 415 26.01 3.11 8.21
CA VAL A 415 27.46 3.37 8.27
C VAL A 415 28.19 2.78 7.05
N ARG A 416 27.92 1.53 6.69
CA ARG A 416 28.52 0.88 5.51
C ARG A 416 28.24 1.61 4.21
N LEU A 417 27.10 2.27 4.11
CA LEU A 417 26.72 3.09 2.97
C LEU A 417 27.32 4.51 3.03
N ASP A 418 28.09 4.85 4.05
CA ASP A 418 28.70 6.17 4.26
C ASP A 418 27.64 7.30 4.36
N VAL A 419 26.56 7.03 5.11
CA VAL A 419 25.58 8.05 5.47
C VAL A 419 26.24 9.05 6.43
N SER A 420 26.18 10.35 6.11
CA SER A 420 26.90 11.37 6.89
C SER A 420 26.34 11.57 8.31
N ARG A 421 25.01 11.47 8.47
CA ARG A 421 24.32 11.61 9.75
C ARG A 421 23.15 10.62 9.84
N LEU A 422 23.10 9.85 10.92
CA LEU A 422 21.99 8.99 11.28
C LEU A 422 21.28 9.54 12.51
N ILE A 423 20.03 9.93 12.38
CA ILE A 423 19.17 10.34 13.49
C ILE A 423 18.17 9.22 13.74
N VAL A 424 18.33 8.53 14.87
CA VAL A 424 17.42 7.48 15.32
C VAL A 424 16.34 8.11 16.18
N VAL A 425 15.07 8.00 15.78
CA VAL A 425 13.94 8.65 16.43
C VAL A 425 13.14 7.66 17.26
N GLY A 426 13.12 7.86 18.56
CA GLY A 426 12.43 7.02 19.55
C GLY A 426 13.35 6.56 20.68
N THR A 427 12.76 6.01 21.74
CA THR A 427 13.47 5.63 22.99
C THR A 427 13.41 4.12 23.30
N GLY A 428 12.76 3.33 22.42
CA GLY A 428 12.58 1.89 22.59
C GLY A 428 13.87 1.08 22.40
N ARG A 429 13.80 -0.22 22.75
CA ARG A 429 14.93 -1.16 22.61
C ARG A 429 15.41 -1.31 21.17
N SER A 430 14.48 -1.31 20.21
CA SER A 430 14.76 -1.37 18.78
C SER A 430 15.54 -0.15 18.30
N MET A 431 15.17 1.05 18.77
CA MET A 431 15.89 2.29 18.45
C MET A 431 17.28 2.30 19.05
N SER A 432 17.41 1.86 20.31
CA SER A 432 18.72 1.70 20.94
C SER A 432 19.61 0.71 20.19
N ALA A 433 19.04 -0.39 19.66
CA ALA A 433 19.78 -1.35 18.85
C ALA A 433 20.25 -0.76 17.51
N MET A 434 19.41 0.03 16.82
CA MET A 434 19.81 0.71 15.59
C MET A 434 20.97 1.68 15.82
N HIS A 435 20.88 2.50 16.87
CA HIS A 435 21.96 3.43 17.25
C HIS A 435 23.23 2.65 17.63
N HIS A 436 23.11 1.61 18.46
CA HIS A 436 24.24 0.76 18.86
C HIS A 436 24.91 0.09 17.66
N GLY A 437 24.12 -0.46 16.72
CA GLY A 437 24.63 -1.04 15.49
C GLY A 437 25.49 -0.05 14.69
N ALA A 438 25.04 1.19 14.54
CA ALA A 438 25.82 2.24 13.89
C ALA A 438 27.12 2.54 14.65
N VAL A 439 27.08 2.69 15.96
CA VAL A 439 28.28 2.94 16.80
C VAL A 439 29.28 1.79 16.69
N MET A 440 28.81 0.55 16.74
CA MET A 440 29.66 -0.64 16.64
C MET A 440 30.25 -0.86 15.24
N GLU A 441 29.61 -0.35 14.19
CA GLU A 441 30.13 -0.42 12.81
C GLU A 441 31.14 0.68 12.49
N GLY A 442 31.36 1.66 13.39
CA GLY A 442 32.39 2.68 13.24
C GLY A 442 31.87 4.12 13.16
N SER A 443 30.69 4.39 13.70
CA SER A 443 30.25 5.76 13.92
C SER A 443 31.03 6.38 15.07
N TRP A 444 31.97 7.27 14.72
CA TRP A 444 32.88 7.92 15.68
C TRP A 444 32.36 9.31 16.03
N GLY A 445 31.73 9.46 17.16
CA GLY A 445 31.31 10.77 17.64
C GLY A 445 29.84 11.05 17.37
N SER A 446 29.50 12.08 16.59
CA SER A 446 28.13 12.59 16.43
C SER A 446 27.42 12.13 15.17
N GLU A 447 28.01 11.21 14.37
CA GLU A 447 27.37 10.73 13.12
C GLU A 447 26.06 9.99 13.39
N SER A 448 25.98 9.23 14.49
CA SER A 448 24.72 8.62 14.94
C SER A 448 24.25 9.29 16.23
N THR A 449 23.05 9.82 16.19
CA THR A 449 22.40 10.48 17.34
C THR A 449 21.00 9.89 17.55
N MET A 450 20.64 9.61 18.80
CA MET A 450 19.30 9.18 19.17
C MET A 450 18.53 10.34 19.79
N VAL A 451 17.29 10.56 19.32
CA VAL A 451 16.38 11.59 19.83
C VAL A 451 15.05 10.98 20.26
N ALA A 452 14.39 11.62 21.23
CA ALA A 452 13.22 11.03 21.86
C ALA A 452 11.98 10.92 20.94
N ASN A 453 11.78 11.89 20.03
CA ASN A 453 10.58 12.00 19.21
C ASN A 453 10.82 12.85 17.95
N ALA A 454 9.79 12.97 17.12
CA ALA A 454 9.82 13.74 15.87
C ALA A 454 10.14 15.23 16.09
N ASP A 455 9.63 15.86 17.17
CA ASP A 455 9.87 17.28 17.45
C ASP A 455 11.35 17.54 17.77
N ALA A 456 11.97 16.66 18.56
CA ALA A 456 13.40 16.73 18.85
C ALA A 456 14.26 16.52 17.59
N ALA A 457 13.86 15.60 16.70
CA ALA A 457 14.51 15.39 15.42
C ALA A 457 14.39 16.63 14.52
N LEU A 458 13.20 17.23 14.44
CA LEU A 458 12.97 18.45 13.66
C LEU A 458 13.77 19.63 14.18
N ALA A 459 13.85 19.80 15.51
CA ALA A 459 14.66 20.85 16.12
C ALA A 459 16.16 20.70 15.79
N LEU A 460 16.68 19.47 15.82
CA LEU A 460 18.06 19.16 15.46
C LEU A 460 18.31 19.44 13.97
N LEU A 461 17.42 19.00 13.08
CA LEU A 461 17.54 19.25 11.64
C LEU A 461 17.54 20.74 11.32
N ARG A 462 16.69 21.54 11.98
CA ARG A 462 16.66 23.00 11.81
C ARG A 462 17.96 23.67 12.22
N ALA A 463 18.66 23.12 13.22
CA ALA A 463 19.91 23.66 13.73
C ALA A 463 21.13 23.28 12.88
N GLU A 464 21.11 22.10 12.25
CA GLU A 464 22.32 21.52 11.66
C GLU A 464 22.27 21.32 10.14
N LEU A 465 21.09 21.39 9.49
CA LEU A 465 21.00 21.27 8.03
C LEU A 465 21.67 22.45 7.34
N GLU A 466 22.39 22.12 6.28
CA GLU A 466 23.05 23.09 5.39
C GLU A 466 22.46 23.02 4.00
N ALA A 467 22.65 24.09 3.22
CA ALA A 467 22.20 24.14 1.84
C ALA A 467 22.77 22.96 1.03
N GLY A 468 21.91 22.30 0.27
CA GLY A 468 22.28 21.16 -0.57
C GLY A 468 22.27 19.80 0.13
N ASP A 469 22.02 19.70 1.44
CA ASP A 469 21.89 18.41 2.13
C ASP A 469 20.78 17.54 1.53
N VAL A 470 20.92 16.21 1.68
CA VAL A 470 19.89 15.24 1.30
C VAL A 470 19.39 14.51 2.53
N VAL A 471 18.07 14.53 2.77
CA VAL A 471 17.43 14.00 3.97
C VAL A 471 16.46 12.89 3.59
N LEU A 472 16.62 11.69 4.15
CA LEU A 472 15.62 10.62 4.11
C LEU A 472 14.90 10.57 5.45
N VAL A 473 13.56 10.57 5.42
CA VAL A 473 12.72 10.31 6.59
C VAL A 473 11.96 9.00 6.35
N LYS A 474 12.21 8.00 7.21
CA LYS A 474 11.58 6.68 7.04
C LYS A 474 11.30 5.99 8.37
N ALA A 475 10.05 5.53 8.53
CA ALA A 475 9.57 4.78 9.69
C ALA A 475 8.26 4.06 9.35
N SER A 476 7.81 3.16 10.23
CA SER A 476 6.42 2.72 10.25
C SER A 476 5.48 3.88 10.57
N ASN A 477 4.26 3.83 10.02
CA ASN A 477 3.29 4.94 10.11
C ASN A 477 2.99 5.38 11.54
N ALA A 478 2.94 4.42 12.48
CA ALA A 478 2.70 4.68 13.90
C ALA A 478 3.75 5.61 14.56
N ALA A 479 4.95 5.70 13.99
CA ALA A 479 6.00 6.60 14.49
C ALA A 479 5.77 8.08 14.12
N GLY A 480 4.83 8.39 13.21
CA GLY A 480 4.40 9.74 12.87
C GLY A 480 5.44 10.62 12.17
N LEU A 481 6.52 10.04 11.62
CA LEU A 481 7.62 10.80 11.02
C LEU A 481 7.27 11.44 9.66
N GLY A 482 6.17 11.03 9.01
CA GLY A 482 5.74 11.65 7.75
C GLY A 482 5.48 13.16 7.88
N ALA A 483 4.86 13.58 8.98
CA ALA A 483 4.60 14.98 9.26
C ALA A 483 5.90 15.80 9.50
N LEU A 484 6.97 15.18 10.02
CA LEU A 484 8.28 15.83 10.16
C LEU A 484 8.85 16.17 8.77
N ALA A 485 8.81 15.25 7.83
CA ALA A 485 9.27 15.49 6.47
C ALA A 485 8.44 16.56 5.76
N ASP A 486 7.10 16.53 5.92
CA ASP A 486 6.20 17.55 5.38
C ASP A 486 6.53 18.95 5.97
N ALA A 487 6.82 19.03 7.27
CA ALA A 487 7.22 20.28 7.93
C ALA A 487 8.54 20.83 7.37
N LEU A 488 9.53 19.96 7.11
CA LEU A 488 10.81 20.37 6.52
C LEU A 488 10.62 20.99 5.13
N VAL A 489 9.74 20.43 4.31
CA VAL A 489 9.43 20.95 2.98
C VAL A 489 8.64 22.26 3.06
N ALA A 490 7.66 22.35 3.98
CA ALA A 490 6.79 23.53 4.12
C ALA A 490 7.53 24.80 4.59
N GLU A 491 8.69 24.69 5.24
CA GLU A 491 9.50 25.82 5.71
C GLU A 491 10.08 26.65 4.57
N ASP A 492 10.29 26.07 3.40
CA ASP A 492 10.76 26.78 2.21
C ASP A 492 9.72 27.76 1.65
N VAL A 493 8.44 27.47 1.85
CA VAL A 493 7.31 28.29 1.36
C VAL A 493 7.12 29.58 2.20
N ARG A 494 7.77 29.67 3.38
CA ARG A 494 7.62 30.80 4.33
C ARG A 494 8.79 31.76 4.34
N ARG A 495 9.81 31.53 3.54
CA ARG A 495 10.97 32.43 3.37
C ARG A 495 10.90 33.14 2.02
#